data_5da35b9de92fee17b3b81535ed6fbc37
#
_entry.id   5da35b9de92fee17b3b81535ed6fbc37
#
_cell.length_a   1.000
_cell.length_b   1.000
_cell.length_c   1.000
_cell.angle_alpha   90.00
_cell.angle_beta   90.00
_cell.angle_gamma   90.00
#
_symmetry.space_group_name_H-M   'P 1'
#
loop_
_entity.id
_entity.type
_entity.pdbx_description
1 polymer ?
#
loop_
_entity_poly.entity_id
_entity_poly.type
_entity_poly.pdbx_seq_one_letter_code
_entity_poly.pdbx_strand_id
1 'polypeptide(L)'
;MSSDHSSSKKQRSFISASENKVWPLPIILAQTKHEQSRKLTMAWPSPIAVVAVLFLLTPQALAGDPDLLQDICVADLTSAVKVNGFACKATVTEDDFYFKGLASPGNTNNTYGSVVTGANVEKVPGLNTLGVSMSRIDYAPGGLNPPHTHPRATEMVFVLQGTLDVGFITTGNKLVAKTITAGDVFVFPRGLVHFQKNNGDAPAAVISAFNSQLPGTQSLAMTLFAATPEVPNNVLTRAFQVGTKEVEKIKSRLAPKKS
;
A
#
# COMPACT_ATOMS: atom_id res chain seq x y z
N MET A 1 45.63 -26.33 -41.79
CA MET A 1 46.16 -25.00 -41.96
C MET A 1 45.58 -24.18 -40.86
N SER A 2 46.19 -24.13 -39.67
CA SER A 2 47.26 -23.24 -39.20
C SER A 2 46.78 -21.78 -39.35
N SER A 3 46.66 -20.99 -38.31
CA SER A 3 47.59 -20.70 -37.21
C SER A 3 46.92 -19.90 -36.12
N ASP A 4 47.22 -20.27 -34.88
CA ASP A 4 47.39 -19.54 -33.64
C ASP A 4 47.78 -18.06 -33.75
N HIS A 5 47.29 -17.24 -32.79
CA HIS A 5 48.19 -16.34 -32.05
C HIS A 5 47.64 -15.99 -30.66
N SER A 6 48.35 -16.48 -29.68
CA SER A 6 48.44 -16.17 -28.24
C SER A 6 49.13 -14.81 -27.99
N SER A 7 48.73 -14.10 -26.93
CA SER A 7 49.58 -13.21 -26.12
C SER A 7 48.83 -12.80 -24.86
N SER A 8 49.00 -13.31 -23.71
CA SER A 8 50.07 -13.35 -22.69
C SER A 8 50.49 -11.98 -22.12
N LYS A 9 50.18 -11.83 -20.82
CA LYS A 9 50.88 -11.19 -19.70
C LYS A 9 50.99 -9.65 -19.60
N LYS A 10 50.58 -9.09 -18.46
CA LYS A 10 51.52 -8.66 -17.41
C LYS A 10 50.84 -8.23 -16.11
N GLN A 11 51.04 -9.04 -15.11
CA GLN A 11 50.96 -8.69 -13.68
C GLN A 11 52.14 -7.76 -13.34
N ARG A 12 51.91 -6.67 -12.62
CA ARG A 12 52.94 -5.93 -11.88
C ARG A 12 52.54 -5.73 -10.46
N SER A 13 53.18 -6.45 -9.59
CA SER A 13 53.31 -6.20 -8.16
C SER A 13 54.21 -4.99 -7.93
N PHE A 14 53.82 -4.08 -7.03
CA PHE A 14 54.74 -3.16 -6.39
C PHE A 14 54.63 -3.36 -4.88
N ILE A 15 55.66 -4.01 -4.36
CA ILE A 15 56.04 -3.99 -2.95
C ILE A 15 56.98 -2.79 -2.81
N SER A 16 56.70 -1.89 -1.92
CA SER A 16 57.64 -0.89 -1.43
C SER A 16 57.62 -0.93 0.09
N ALA A 17 58.73 -1.34 0.61
CA ALA A 17 59.12 -1.24 2.02
C ALA A 17 59.53 0.21 2.30
N SER A 18 59.14 0.76 3.43
CA SER A 18 59.82 1.90 4.04
C SER A 18 59.73 1.83 5.57
N GLU A 19 60.84 1.48 6.10
CA GLU A 19 61.64 2.04 7.17
C GLU A 19 60.92 2.56 8.46
N ASN A 20 61.27 1.79 9.52
CA ASN A 20 61.07 2.13 10.91
C ASN A 20 61.91 3.37 11.27
N LYS A 21 61.32 4.47 11.66
CA LYS A 21 61.94 5.53 12.45
C LYS A 21 61.43 5.50 13.88
N VAL A 22 62.28 4.99 14.76
CA VAL A 22 62.13 5.06 16.22
C VAL A 22 62.50 6.47 16.69
N TRP A 23 61.61 7.18 17.35
CA TRP A 23 61.90 8.40 18.07
C TRP A 23 61.96 8.08 19.57
N PRO A 24 62.93 8.60 20.35
CA PRO A 24 63.01 8.37 21.79
C PRO A 24 61.97 9.23 22.54
N LEU A 25 61.30 8.60 23.48
CA LEU A 25 60.35 9.23 24.41
C LEU A 25 61.11 10.03 25.47
N PRO A 26 60.69 11.26 25.85
CA PRO A 26 61.18 11.94 27.04
C PRO A 26 60.50 11.35 28.28
N ILE A 27 61.31 10.98 29.25
CA ILE A 27 60.88 10.58 30.58
C ILE A 27 60.39 11.84 31.31
N ILE A 28 59.09 11.94 31.53
CA ILE A 28 58.48 12.93 32.41
C ILE A 28 58.09 12.21 33.70
N LEU A 29 58.73 12.61 34.78
CA LEU A 29 58.47 12.17 36.15
C LEU A 29 56.99 12.44 36.51
N ALA A 30 56.29 11.38 36.83
CA ALA A 30 54.91 11.42 37.27
C ALA A 30 54.81 11.97 38.69
N GLN A 31 54.17 13.10 38.85
CA GLN A 31 53.59 13.50 40.13
C GLN A 31 52.30 12.73 40.36
N THR A 32 52.26 11.94 41.39
CA THR A 32 51.10 11.24 41.89
C THR A 32 50.01 12.24 42.31
N LYS A 33 49.03 12.44 41.47
CA LYS A 33 47.78 13.05 41.88
C LYS A 33 46.84 11.93 42.35
N HIS A 34 46.37 12.05 43.56
CA HIS A 34 45.33 11.30 44.21
C HIS A 34 44.17 11.08 43.23
N GLU A 35 44.02 9.86 42.75
CA GLU A 35 42.92 9.41 41.91
C GLU A 35 41.72 9.20 42.83
N GLN A 36 40.86 10.20 42.91
CA GLN A 36 39.57 10.14 43.58
C GLN A 36 38.65 9.27 42.68
N SER A 37 38.62 7.99 42.99
CA SER A 37 37.68 7.05 42.39
C SER A 37 36.24 7.55 42.54
N ARG A 38 35.75 8.25 41.51
CA ARG A 38 34.31 8.50 41.37
C ARG A 38 33.66 7.16 41.09
N LYS A 39 33.12 6.52 42.13
CA LYS A 39 32.16 5.45 41.99
C LYS A 39 31.00 6.04 41.19
N LEU A 40 30.90 5.69 39.88
CA LEU A 40 29.69 5.90 39.13
C LEU A 40 28.61 5.00 39.78
N THR A 41 27.86 5.55 40.68
CA THR A 41 26.62 4.96 41.12
C THR A 41 25.67 5.05 39.91
N MET A 42 25.49 3.96 39.19
CA MET A 42 24.39 3.82 38.22
C MET A 42 23.09 3.99 39.02
N ALA A 43 22.57 5.23 39.02
CA ALA A 43 21.25 5.48 39.56
C ALA A 43 20.25 4.73 38.67
N TRP A 44 19.56 3.73 39.23
CA TRP A 44 18.47 3.09 38.55
C TRP A 44 17.42 4.16 38.21
N PRO A 45 16.93 4.19 36.95
CA PRO A 45 15.90 5.14 36.59
C PRO A 45 14.71 4.96 37.52
N SER A 46 14.15 6.06 38.03
CA SER A 46 12.99 5.97 38.89
C SER A 46 11.85 5.20 38.18
N PRO A 47 11.04 4.42 38.89
CA PRO A 47 9.93 3.68 38.26
C PRO A 47 9.02 4.63 37.45
N ILE A 48 8.90 5.88 37.83
CA ILE A 48 8.18 6.92 37.09
C ILE A 48 8.85 7.21 35.73
N ALA A 49 10.18 7.29 35.68
CA ALA A 49 10.90 7.50 34.41
C ALA A 49 10.78 6.28 33.49
N VAL A 50 10.81 5.08 34.01
CA VAL A 50 10.59 3.83 33.22
C VAL A 50 9.16 3.79 32.68
N VAL A 51 8.16 4.10 33.50
CA VAL A 51 6.76 4.17 33.09
C VAL A 51 6.56 5.26 32.01
N ALA A 52 7.15 6.46 32.18
CA ALA A 52 7.07 7.54 31.19
C ALA A 52 7.69 7.13 29.84
N VAL A 53 8.85 6.45 29.87
CA VAL A 53 9.49 5.95 28.64
C VAL A 53 8.65 4.83 28.01
N LEU A 54 8.04 3.94 28.78
CA LEU A 54 7.14 2.92 28.26
C LEU A 54 5.89 3.53 27.59
N PHE A 55 5.33 4.61 28.17
CA PHE A 55 4.23 5.36 27.54
C PHE A 55 4.64 6.07 26.24
N LEU A 56 5.88 6.53 26.13
CA LEU A 56 6.41 7.16 24.91
C LEU A 56 6.78 6.14 23.84
N LEU A 57 7.00 4.89 24.22
CA LEU A 57 7.37 3.79 23.30
C LEU A 57 6.19 2.93 22.86
N THR A 58 4.97 3.17 23.36
CA THR A 58 3.79 2.52 22.79
C THR A 58 3.54 3.13 21.40
N PRO A 59 3.81 2.41 20.30
CA PRO A 59 3.38 2.88 18.99
C PRO A 59 1.85 2.94 19.06
N GLN A 60 1.29 4.14 18.95
CA GLN A 60 -0.12 4.27 18.67
C GLN A 60 -0.33 3.64 17.30
N ALA A 61 -0.83 2.44 17.27
CA ALA A 61 -1.27 1.78 16.06
C ALA A 61 -2.50 2.55 15.54
N LEU A 62 -2.25 3.65 14.80
CA LEU A 62 -3.25 4.33 14.01
C LEU A 62 -3.55 3.44 12.79
N ALA A 63 -4.17 2.30 13.04
CA ALA A 63 -4.70 1.43 12.01
C ALA A 63 -6.19 1.71 11.86
N GLY A 64 -6.52 2.75 11.10
CA GLY A 64 -7.91 3.11 10.82
C GLY A 64 -8.13 4.61 10.73
N ASP A 65 -9.38 4.98 10.61
CA ASP A 65 -9.85 6.36 10.69
C ASP A 65 -9.68 6.89 12.15
N PRO A 66 -9.65 8.21 12.38
CA PRO A 66 -9.43 8.80 13.70
C PRO A 66 -10.43 8.31 14.76
N ASP A 67 -10.00 8.30 16.01
CA ASP A 67 -10.90 8.02 17.15
C ASP A 67 -12.12 8.92 17.17
N LEU A 68 -13.26 8.34 17.54
CA LEU A 68 -14.54 9.04 17.62
C LEU A 68 -14.56 9.95 18.84
N LEU A 69 -14.98 11.19 18.65
CA LEU A 69 -15.28 12.14 19.74
C LEU A 69 -16.75 12.12 20.16
N GLN A 70 -17.62 11.55 19.33
CA GLN A 70 -19.07 11.41 19.55
C GLN A 70 -19.59 10.10 18.94
N ASP A 71 -20.78 9.68 19.32
CA ASP A 71 -21.37 8.41 18.85
C ASP A 71 -21.54 8.37 17.33
N ILE A 72 -21.94 9.50 16.73
CA ILE A 72 -22.14 9.62 15.28
C ILE A 72 -21.67 10.99 14.77
N CYS A 73 -21.15 10.98 13.55
CA CYS A 73 -20.83 12.18 12.77
C CYS A 73 -21.21 11.92 11.31
N VAL A 74 -22.51 12.04 10.99
CA VAL A 74 -22.98 11.78 9.62
C VAL A 74 -22.39 12.79 8.66
N ALA A 75 -21.87 12.33 7.53
CA ALA A 75 -21.18 13.16 6.55
C ALA A 75 -22.09 14.22 5.93
N ASP A 76 -21.69 15.47 6.01
CA ASP A 76 -22.16 16.52 5.11
C ASP A 76 -21.37 16.45 3.80
N LEU A 77 -21.94 15.76 2.81
CA LEU A 77 -21.31 15.59 1.49
C LEU A 77 -21.24 16.90 0.70
N THR A 78 -21.99 17.94 1.10
CA THR A 78 -22.01 19.26 0.43
C THR A 78 -20.93 20.19 0.97
N SER A 79 -20.39 19.91 2.16
CA SER A 79 -19.35 20.73 2.78
C SER A 79 -18.06 20.74 1.96
N ALA A 80 -17.49 21.92 1.78
CA ALA A 80 -16.15 22.09 1.23
C ALA A 80 -15.03 21.72 2.24
N VAL A 81 -15.37 21.66 3.54
CA VAL A 81 -14.41 21.35 4.61
C VAL A 81 -14.27 19.84 4.74
N LYS A 82 -13.06 19.34 4.49
CA LYS A 82 -12.70 17.92 4.62
C LYS A 82 -11.37 17.82 5.35
N VAL A 83 -11.44 17.49 6.62
CA VAL A 83 -10.25 17.31 7.48
C VAL A 83 -10.26 15.86 7.96
N ASN A 84 -9.59 14.98 7.24
CA ASN A 84 -9.52 13.54 7.53
C ASN A 84 -10.92 12.87 7.61
N GLY A 85 -11.85 13.35 6.78
CA GLY A 85 -13.24 12.93 6.71
C GLY A 85 -14.12 14.07 6.20
N PHE A 86 -15.41 13.98 6.46
CA PHE A 86 -16.39 15.00 6.13
C PHE A 86 -16.83 15.73 7.42
N ALA A 87 -17.24 17.00 7.29
CA ALA A 87 -17.94 17.70 8.38
C ALA A 87 -19.23 16.94 8.76
N CYS A 88 -19.61 17.01 10.03
CA CYS A 88 -20.88 16.42 10.48
C CYS A 88 -22.06 17.31 10.05
N LYS A 89 -23.11 16.72 9.49
CA LYS A 89 -24.35 17.44 9.22
C LYS A 89 -25.18 17.59 10.49
N ALA A 90 -25.96 18.67 10.57
CA ALA A 90 -26.77 19.01 11.76
C ALA A 90 -27.99 18.10 11.95
N THR A 91 -28.63 17.67 10.86
CA THR A 91 -29.84 16.83 10.90
C THR A 91 -29.53 15.45 10.39
N VAL A 92 -29.84 14.43 11.15
CA VAL A 92 -29.57 13.02 10.89
C VAL A 92 -30.88 12.26 10.81
N THR A 93 -30.99 11.35 9.85
CA THR A 93 -32.11 10.45 9.66
C THR A 93 -31.62 9.00 9.51
N GLU A 94 -32.54 8.04 9.61
CA GLU A 94 -32.27 6.62 9.40
C GLU A 94 -31.73 6.32 7.98
N ASP A 95 -32.15 7.10 6.98
CA ASP A 95 -31.69 6.94 5.60
C ASP A 95 -30.18 7.23 5.42
N ASP A 96 -29.56 7.96 6.34
CA ASP A 96 -28.14 8.21 6.32
C ASP A 96 -27.31 6.95 6.61
N PHE A 97 -27.92 5.95 7.26
CA PHE A 97 -27.29 4.68 7.62
C PHE A 97 -27.75 3.52 6.75
N TYR A 98 -28.57 3.79 5.74
CA TYR A 98 -29.19 2.77 4.90
C TYR A 98 -28.73 2.83 3.45
N PHE A 99 -28.49 1.65 2.85
CA PHE A 99 -28.12 1.52 1.44
C PHE A 99 -28.52 0.15 0.91
N LYS A 100 -29.42 0.11 -0.07
CA LYS A 100 -29.89 -1.13 -0.72
C LYS A 100 -29.15 -1.50 -2.01
N GLY A 101 -28.15 -0.70 -2.43
CA GLY A 101 -27.52 -0.83 -3.74
C GLY A 101 -26.67 -2.09 -3.94
N LEU A 102 -26.40 -2.87 -2.87
CA LEU A 102 -25.68 -4.14 -2.97
C LEU A 102 -26.58 -5.36 -3.24
N ALA A 103 -27.90 -5.19 -3.24
CA ALA A 103 -28.87 -6.29 -3.40
C ALA A 103 -28.82 -6.94 -4.78
N SER A 104 -28.59 -6.17 -5.83
CA SER A 104 -28.61 -6.63 -7.21
C SER A 104 -27.22 -6.58 -7.85
N PRO A 105 -26.92 -7.49 -8.79
CA PRO A 105 -25.69 -7.43 -9.58
C PRO A 105 -25.57 -6.12 -10.35
N GLY A 106 -24.38 -5.59 -10.44
CA GLY A 106 -24.03 -4.47 -11.30
C GLY A 106 -23.88 -4.89 -12.78
N ASN A 107 -23.87 -3.90 -13.68
CA ASN A 107 -23.70 -4.16 -15.12
C ASN A 107 -22.22 -4.43 -15.46
N THR A 108 -21.93 -5.67 -15.84
CA THR A 108 -20.58 -6.12 -16.22
C THR A 108 -20.26 -5.95 -17.70
N ASN A 109 -21.15 -5.35 -18.51
CA ASN A 109 -20.92 -5.12 -19.94
C ASN A 109 -19.96 -3.94 -20.16
N ASN A 110 -18.69 -4.17 -19.89
CA ASN A 110 -17.60 -3.20 -20.06
C ASN A 110 -16.29 -3.93 -20.45
N THR A 111 -15.23 -3.16 -20.68
CA THR A 111 -13.92 -3.70 -21.12
C THR A 111 -13.35 -4.76 -20.18
N TYR A 112 -13.59 -4.66 -18.88
CA TYR A 112 -13.05 -5.60 -17.89
C TYR A 112 -13.99 -6.76 -17.58
N GLY A 113 -15.25 -6.69 -17.99
CA GLY A 113 -16.25 -7.70 -17.64
C GLY A 113 -16.52 -7.75 -16.13
N SER A 114 -16.29 -6.66 -15.40
CA SER A 114 -16.51 -6.57 -13.97
C SER A 114 -16.99 -5.19 -13.56
N VAL A 115 -17.68 -5.10 -12.41
CA VAL A 115 -18.13 -3.83 -11.86
C VAL A 115 -18.11 -3.87 -10.34
N VAL A 116 -17.68 -2.76 -9.73
CA VAL A 116 -17.68 -2.54 -8.28
C VAL A 116 -18.82 -1.60 -7.92
N THR A 117 -19.71 -2.06 -7.05
CA THR A 117 -20.76 -1.24 -6.43
C THR A 117 -20.36 -0.96 -4.99
N GLY A 118 -19.92 0.26 -4.69
CA GLY A 118 -19.45 0.64 -3.36
C GLY A 118 -20.58 1.07 -2.42
N ALA A 119 -20.45 0.68 -1.15
CA ALA A 119 -21.21 1.21 0.00
C ALA A 119 -20.21 1.84 0.96
N ASN A 120 -19.66 2.97 0.58
CA ASN A 120 -18.72 3.79 1.33
C ASN A 120 -19.41 5.07 1.85
N VAL A 121 -18.69 5.94 2.53
CA VAL A 121 -19.21 7.17 3.13
C VAL A 121 -19.91 8.10 2.12
N GLU A 122 -19.55 8.04 0.85
CA GLU A 122 -20.20 8.85 -0.21
C GLU A 122 -21.60 8.33 -0.60
N LYS A 123 -21.91 7.09 -0.24
CA LYS A 123 -23.20 6.43 -0.48
C LYS A 123 -23.98 6.18 0.80
N VAL A 124 -23.28 6.05 1.91
CA VAL A 124 -23.83 5.83 3.26
C VAL A 124 -23.20 6.88 4.18
N PRO A 125 -23.75 8.10 4.24
CA PRO A 125 -23.13 9.21 4.99
C PRO A 125 -22.90 8.91 6.48
N GLY A 126 -23.71 8.02 7.06
CA GLY A 126 -23.55 7.52 8.43
C GLY A 126 -22.28 6.74 8.70
N LEU A 127 -21.54 6.32 7.66
CA LEU A 127 -20.21 5.68 7.82
C LEU A 127 -19.09 6.67 8.15
N ASN A 128 -19.36 7.98 8.11
CA ASN A 128 -18.33 8.98 8.39
C ASN A 128 -17.76 8.76 9.79
N THR A 129 -16.43 8.72 9.89
CA THR A 129 -15.63 8.47 11.11
C THR A 129 -15.69 7.02 11.67
N LEU A 130 -16.48 6.12 11.08
CA LEU A 130 -16.63 4.75 11.61
C LEU A 130 -15.58 3.77 11.14
N GLY A 131 -14.72 4.16 10.18
CA GLY A 131 -13.56 3.35 9.75
C GLY A 131 -13.90 2.07 9.01
N VAL A 132 -15.08 1.93 8.44
CA VAL A 132 -15.50 0.75 7.69
C VAL A 132 -16.28 1.11 6.43
N SER A 133 -16.24 0.22 5.43
CA SER A 133 -17.10 0.27 4.25
C SER A 133 -17.19 -1.12 3.61
N MET A 134 -18.10 -1.24 2.65
CA MET A 134 -18.30 -2.47 1.88
C MET A 134 -18.40 -2.17 0.38
N SER A 135 -18.21 -3.21 -0.44
CA SER A 135 -18.60 -3.20 -1.83
C SER A 135 -19.08 -4.57 -2.27
N ARG A 136 -19.91 -4.59 -3.31
CA ARG A 136 -20.19 -5.78 -4.10
C ARG A 136 -19.39 -5.69 -5.40
N ILE A 137 -18.78 -6.79 -5.81
CA ILE A 137 -18.10 -6.89 -7.10
C ILE A 137 -18.71 -8.03 -7.87
N ASP A 138 -19.17 -7.73 -9.08
CA ASP A 138 -19.78 -8.69 -9.99
C ASP A 138 -18.85 -8.90 -11.19
N TYR A 139 -18.73 -10.15 -11.63
CA TYR A 139 -17.85 -10.57 -12.73
C TYR A 139 -18.65 -11.38 -13.75
N ALA A 140 -18.58 -11.01 -15.01
CA ALA A 140 -18.95 -11.88 -16.12
C ALA A 140 -17.95 -13.05 -16.24
N PRO A 141 -18.26 -14.10 -17.02
CA PRO A 141 -17.25 -15.06 -17.48
C PRO A 141 -16.04 -14.32 -18.10
N GLY A 142 -14.84 -14.66 -17.67
CA GLY A 142 -13.63 -13.95 -18.09
C GLY A 142 -13.43 -12.56 -17.46
N GLY A 143 -14.31 -12.13 -16.56
CA GLY A 143 -14.24 -10.81 -15.91
C GLY A 143 -13.01 -10.64 -15.03
N LEU A 144 -12.47 -9.42 -14.99
CA LEU A 144 -11.23 -9.06 -14.27
C LEU A 144 -11.45 -7.77 -13.45
N ASN A 145 -11.20 -7.80 -12.16
CA ASN A 145 -10.86 -6.61 -11.42
C ASN A 145 -9.34 -6.44 -11.53
N PRO A 146 -8.86 -5.47 -12.35
CA PRO A 146 -7.45 -5.40 -12.75
C PRO A 146 -6.54 -5.07 -11.56
N PRO A 147 -5.21 -5.26 -11.71
CA PRO A 147 -4.26 -4.94 -10.65
C PRO A 147 -4.43 -3.52 -10.11
N HIS A 148 -4.69 -3.44 -8.80
CA HIS A 148 -4.98 -2.20 -8.09
C HIS A 148 -4.52 -2.30 -6.63
N THR A 149 -4.60 -1.19 -5.90
CA THR A 149 -4.32 -1.14 -4.47
C THR A 149 -5.35 -0.28 -3.75
N HIS A 150 -5.56 -0.57 -2.47
CA HIS A 150 -6.29 0.29 -1.53
C HIS A 150 -5.29 0.94 -0.58
N PRO A 151 -4.88 2.21 -0.82
CA PRO A 151 -3.84 2.86 -0.01
C PRO A 151 -4.24 3.04 1.46
N ARG A 152 -5.54 3.12 1.73
CA ARG A 152 -6.09 3.43 3.07
C ARG A 152 -6.70 2.23 3.78
N ALA A 153 -6.82 1.07 3.13
CA ALA A 153 -7.53 -0.06 3.72
C ALA A 153 -6.91 -1.42 3.41
N THR A 154 -7.07 -2.35 4.33
CA THR A 154 -7.08 -3.78 4.06
C THR A 154 -8.45 -4.14 3.47
N GLU A 155 -8.47 -5.01 2.47
CA GLU A 155 -9.68 -5.58 1.89
C GLU A 155 -9.82 -7.04 2.31
N MET A 156 -11.04 -7.43 2.64
CA MET A 156 -11.41 -8.83 2.86
C MET A 156 -12.58 -9.16 1.94
N VAL A 157 -12.41 -10.17 1.07
CA VAL A 157 -13.48 -10.61 0.18
C VAL A 157 -14.14 -11.87 0.71
N PHE A 158 -15.48 -11.93 0.58
CA PHE A 158 -16.29 -13.12 0.78
C PHE A 158 -16.99 -13.48 -0.53
N VAL A 159 -16.80 -14.69 -1.02
CA VAL A 159 -17.38 -15.13 -2.28
C VAL A 159 -18.85 -15.48 -2.09
N LEU A 160 -19.74 -14.74 -2.77
CA LEU A 160 -21.19 -15.01 -2.78
C LEU A 160 -21.53 -16.17 -3.72
N GLN A 161 -20.91 -16.17 -4.91
CA GLN A 161 -21.15 -17.18 -5.94
C GLN A 161 -19.97 -17.27 -6.92
N GLY A 162 -19.85 -18.42 -7.57
CA GLY A 162 -18.84 -18.67 -8.60
C GLY A 162 -17.47 -18.98 -8.03
N THR A 163 -16.47 -18.84 -8.88
CA THR A 163 -15.06 -19.15 -8.59
C THR A 163 -14.19 -18.03 -9.10
N LEU A 164 -13.20 -17.62 -8.31
CA LEU A 164 -12.28 -16.55 -8.65
C LEU A 164 -10.83 -16.98 -8.38
N ASP A 165 -9.94 -16.64 -9.30
CA ASP A 165 -8.51 -16.62 -9.05
C ASP A 165 -8.15 -15.24 -8.50
N VAL A 166 -7.61 -15.21 -7.29
CA VAL A 166 -7.26 -13.99 -6.57
C VAL A 166 -5.80 -14.02 -6.16
N GLY A 167 -5.19 -12.85 -6.03
CA GLY A 167 -3.81 -12.78 -5.57
C GLY A 167 -3.36 -11.38 -5.26
N PHE A 168 -2.35 -11.29 -4.40
CA PHE A 168 -1.63 -10.06 -4.11
C PHE A 168 -0.11 -10.25 -4.23
N ILE A 169 0.60 -9.15 -4.43
CA ILE A 169 2.05 -9.11 -4.61
C ILE A 169 2.67 -8.42 -3.40
N THR A 170 3.61 -9.09 -2.74
CA THR A 170 4.35 -8.54 -1.60
C THR A 170 5.41 -7.54 -2.05
N THR A 171 5.94 -6.73 -1.12
CA THR A 171 7.08 -5.81 -1.38
C THR A 171 8.36 -6.55 -1.81
N GLY A 172 8.46 -7.85 -1.51
CA GLY A 172 9.53 -8.73 -2.01
C GLY A 172 9.22 -9.34 -3.38
N ASN A 173 8.25 -8.80 -4.13
CA ASN A 173 7.83 -9.29 -5.46
C ASN A 173 7.33 -10.74 -5.48
N LYS A 174 6.87 -11.26 -4.35
CA LYS A 174 6.29 -12.60 -4.27
C LYS A 174 4.77 -12.52 -4.50
N LEU A 175 4.27 -13.25 -5.48
CA LEU A 175 2.85 -13.46 -5.68
C LEU A 175 2.32 -14.48 -4.65
N VAL A 176 1.26 -14.11 -3.93
CA VAL A 176 0.45 -14.99 -3.09
C VAL A 176 -0.91 -15.07 -3.74
N ALA A 177 -1.25 -16.24 -4.29
CA ALA A 177 -2.48 -16.42 -5.06
C ALA A 177 -3.20 -17.71 -4.69
N LYS A 178 -4.52 -17.72 -4.89
CA LYS A 178 -5.39 -18.87 -4.64
C LYS A 178 -6.64 -18.78 -5.51
N THR A 179 -7.16 -19.92 -5.90
CA THR A 179 -8.53 -20.06 -6.39
C THR A 179 -9.46 -20.18 -5.20
N ILE A 180 -10.48 -19.33 -5.14
CA ILE A 180 -11.50 -19.29 -4.09
C ILE A 180 -12.90 -19.50 -4.69
N THR A 181 -13.79 -20.10 -3.89
CA THR A 181 -15.16 -20.47 -4.30
C THR A 181 -16.19 -19.92 -3.33
N ALA A 182 -17.48 -20.08 -3.66
CA ALA A 182 -18.58 -19.61 -2.80
C ALA A 182 -18.41 -20.07 -1.34
N GLY A 183 -18.51 -19.13 -0.41
CA GLY A 183 -18.29 -19.31 1.02
C GLY A 183 -16.86 -19.07 1.50
N ASP A 184 -15.88 -18.98 0.60
CA ASP A 184 -14.50 -18.70 0.96
C ASP A 184 -14.26 -17.22 1.28
N VAL A 185 -13.26 -16.97 2.12
CA VAL A 185 -12.73 -15.64 2.45
C VAL A 185 -11.28 -15.54 2.00
N PHE A 186 -10.88 -14.40 1.44
CA PHE A 186 -9.49 -14.08 1.15
C PHE A 186 -9.18 -12.64 1.58
N VAL A 187 -7.93 -12.38 2.02
CA VAL A 187 -7.51 -11.08 2.53
C VAL A 187 -6.45 -10.47 1.63
N PHE A 188 -6.64 -9.20 1.26
CA PHE A 188 -5.65 -8.37 0.59
C PHE A 188 -5.11 -7.35 1.57
N PRO A 189 -3.82 -7.45 1.99
CA PRO A 189 -3.23 -6.53 2.95
C PRO A 189 -3.18 -5.11 2.40
N ARG A 190 -3.34 -4.13 3.30
CA ARG A 190 -3.36 -2.70 2.97
C ARG A 190 -2.20 -2.29 2.07
N GLY A 191 -2.52 -1.59 0.99
CA GLY A 191 -1.55 -0.99 0.08
C GLY A 191 -0.87 -1.97 -0.87
N LEU A 192 -1.04 -3.29 -0.72
CA LEU A 192 -0.46 -4.24 -1.65
C LEU A 192 -1.27 -4.33 -2.95
N VAL A 193 -0.54 -4.44 -4.05
CA VAL A 193 -1.15 -4.64 -5.37
C VAL A 193 -1.82 -6.01 -5.42
N HIS A 194 -3.06 -6.05 -5.82
CA HIS A 194 -3.86 -7.26 -5.90
C HIS A 194 -4.84 -7.24 -7.07
N PHE A 195 -5.40 -8.39 -7.39
CA PHE A 195 -6.35 -8.59 -8.48
C PHE A 195 -7.32 -9.73 -8.18
N GLN A 196 -8.46 -9.73 -8.87
CA GLN A 196 -9.41 -10.84 -8.87
C GLN A 196 -9.83 -11.13 -10.31
N LYS A 197 -9.84 -12.38 -10.69
CA LYS A 197 -10.15 -12.85 -12.05
C LYS A 197 -11.16 -13.98 -12.03
N ASN A 198 -12.25 -13.84 -12.77
CA ASN A 198 -13.16 -14.93 -13.04
C ASN A 198 -12.67 -15.69 -14.31
N ASN A 199 -12.08 -16.85 -14.11
CA ASN A 199 -11.67 -17.74 -15.21
C ASN A 199 -12.70 -18.82 -15.52
N GLY A 200 -13.84 -18.84 -14.79
CA GLY A 200 -14.96 -19.78 -15.02
C GLY A 200 -15.87 -19.34 -16.15
N ASP A 201 -16.77 -20.24 -16.53
CA ASP A 201 -17.76 -20.05 -17.59
C ASP A 201 -19.09 -19.44 -17.09
N ALA A 202 -19.21 -19.25 -15.80
CA ALA A 202 -20.39 -18.66 -15.15
C ALA A 202 -20.03 -17.33 -14.47
N PRO A 203 -21.01 -16.43 -14.24
CA PRO A 203 -20.80 -15.23 -13.45
C PRO A 203 -20.32 -15.53 -12.02
N ALA A 204 -19.50 -14.67 -11.48
CA ALA A 204 -19.05 -14.71 -10.08
C ALA A 204 -19.36 -13.38 -9.36
N ALA A 205 -19.51 -13.43 -8.04
CA ALA A 205 -19.73 -12.24 -7.23
C ALA A 205 -19.11 -12.39 -5.84
N VAL A 206 -18.61 -11.27 -5.32
CA VAL A 206 -18.11 -11.17 -3.95
C VAL A 206 -18.68 -9.98 -3.21
N ILE A 207 -18.68 -10.03 -1.88
CA ILE A 207 -18.73 -8.87 -1.00
C ILE A 207 -17.31 -8.60 -0.50
N SER A 208 -16.86 -7.36 -0.65
CA SER A 208 -15.62 -6.85 -0.05
C SER A 208 -15.93 -6.02 1.18
N ALA A 209 -15.15 -6.18 2.23
CA ALA A 209 -15.18 -5.37 3.44
C ALA A 209 -13.83 -4.65 3.62
N PHE A 210 -13.87 -3.40 4.06
CA PHE A 210 -12.72 -2.53 4.22
C PHE A 210 -12.68 -1.93 5.61
N ASN A 211 -11.48 -1.80 6.18
CA ASN A 211 -11.26 -1.06 7.43
C ASN A 211 -10.97 0.43 7.16
N SER A 212 -11.76 1.04 6.31
CA SER A 212 -11.80 2.49 6.02
C SER A 212 -13.18 2.87 5.48
N GLN A 213 -13.67 4.03 5.88
CA GLN A 213 -14.92 4.59 5.33
C GLN A 213 -14.81 4.95 3.83
N LEU A 214 -13.56 5.19 3.34
CA LEU A 214 -13.25 5.52 1.95
C LEU A 214 -11.88 4.94 1.59
N PRO A 215 -11.80 3.65 1.22
CA PRO A 215 -10.55 2.93 1.01
C PRO A 215 -9.61 3.56 -0.01
N GLY A 216 -10.20 4.22 -1.02
CA GLY A 216 -9.51 4.62 -2.24
C GLY A 216 -9.15 3.40 -3.08
N THR A 217 -9.31 3.53 -4.40
CA THR A 217 -8.87 2.51 -5.35
C THR A 217 -7.89 3.15 -6.31
N GLN A 218 -6.70 2.58 -6.41
CA GLN A 218 -5.67 3.04 -7.31
C GLN A 218 -5.36 1.92 -8.31
N SER A 219 -6.04 1.93 -9.46
CA SER A 219 -5.76 1.00 -10.57
C SER A 219 -4.41 1.34 -11.18
N LEU A 220 -3.49 0.37 -11.22
CA LEU A 220 -2.12 0.62 -11.66
C LEU A 220 -2.05 1.12 -13.09
N ALA A 221 -2.78 0.49 -13.99
CA ALA A 221 -2.80 0.89 -15.39
C ALA A 221 -3.33 2.32 -15.58
N MET A 222 -4.48 2.63 -14.94
CA MET A 222 -5.08 3.96 -15.02
C MET A 222 -4.18 5.02 -14.38
N THR A 223 -3.62 4.72 -13.20
CA THR A 223 -2.75 5.63 -12.46
C THR A 223 -1.50 6.02 -13.27
N LEU A 224 -0.91 5.05 -13.97
CA LEU A 224 0.35 5.28 -14.68
C LEU A 224 0.14 5.83 -16.10
N PHE A 225 -0.93 5.42 -16.79
CA PHE A 225 -1.10 5.73 -18.21
C PHE A 225 -2.28 6.66 -18.53
N ALA A 226 -3.14 6.96 -17.54
CA ALA A 226 -4.30 7.85 -17.72
C ALA A 226 -4.41 8.93 -16.63
N ALA A 227 -3.33 9.25 -15.94
CA ALA A 227 -3.28 10.33 -14.95
C ALA A 227 -3.49 11.71 -15.61
N THR A 228 -4.03 12.66 -14.83
CA THR A 228 -4.15 14.05 -15.23
C THR A 228 -3.49 14.95 -14.17
N PRO A 229 -2.43 15.73 -14.47
CA PRO A 229 -1.68 15.70 -15.74
C PRO A 229 -1.02 14.36 -16.05
N GLU A 230 -0.72 14.11 -17.33
CA GLU A 230 -0.13 12.84 -17.75
C GLU A 230 1.25 12.58 -17.14
N VAL A 231 1.53 11.32 -16.80
CA VAL A 231 2.90 10.90 -16.50
C VAL A 231 3.75 11.04 -17.78
N PRO A 232 4.93 11.72 -17.73
CA PRO A 232 5.76 11.93 -18.90
C PRO A 232 6.20 10.63 -19.58
N ASN A 233 6.20 10.60 -20.93
CA ASN A 233 6.56 9.40 -21.67
C ASN A 233 7.97 8.90 -21.37
N ASN A 234 8.94 9.79 -21.15
CA ASN A 234 10.32 9.41 -20.81
C ASN A 234 10.44 8.71 -19.45
N VAL A 235 9.51 8.95 -18.52
CA VAL A 235 9.43 8.21 -17.26
C VAL A 235 8.92 6.80 -17.52
N LEU A 236 7.82 6.66 -18.26
CA LEU A 236 7.18 5.38 -18.54
C LEU A 236 8.04 4.48 -19.43
N THR A 237 8.65 5.04 -20.49
CA THR A 237 9.53 4.26 -21.38
C THR A 237 10.72 3.69 -20.61
N ARG A 238 11.32 4.49 -19.73
CA ARG A 238 12.46 4.04 -18.93
C ARG A 238 12.05 3.03 -17.84
N ALA A 239 10.92 3.27 -17.18
CA ALA A 239 10.42 2.39 -16.11
C ALA A 239 10.01 1.00 -16.64
N PHE A 240 9.36 0.95 -17.80
CA PHE A 240 8.86 -0.29 -18.41
C PHE A 240 9.81 -0.88 -19.46
N GLN A 241 10.93 -0.18 -19.79
CA GLN A 241 11.91 -0.58 -20.80
C GLN A 241 11.28 -0.85 -22.17
N VAL A 242 10.35 0.00 -22.58
CA VAL A 242 9.61 -0.06 -23.84
C VAL A 242 9.77 1.24 -24.62
N GLY A 243 9.42 1.24 -25.93
CA GLY A 243 9.48 2.42 -26.77
C GLY A 243 8.34 3.41 -26.51
N THR A 244 8.50 4.64 -26.98
CA THR A 244 7.48 5.70 -26.86
C THR A 244 6.16 5.30 -27.53
N LYS A 245 6.21 4.62 -28.68
CA LYS A 245 5.01 4.17 -29.41
C LYS A 245 4.16 3.21 -28.59
N GLU A 246 4.79 2.31 -27.83
CA GLU A 246 4.09 1.36 -26.93
C GLU A 246 3.41 2.11 -25.79
N VAL A 247 4.12 3.08 -25.17
CA VAL A 247 3.55 3.93 -24.11
C VAL A 247 2.33 4.69 -24.63
N GLU A 248 2.44 5.36 -25.77
CA GLU A 248 1.34 6.12 -26.39
C GLU A 248 0.16 5.23 -26.75
N LYS A 249 0.43 4.03 -27.24
CA LYS A 249 -0.60 3.02 -27.54
C LYS A 249 -1.35 2.59 -26.28
N ILE A 250 -0.67 2.39 -25.15
CA ILE A 250 -1.32 2.07 -23.89
C ILE A 250 -2.15 3.26 -23.40
N LYS A 251 -1.59 4.47 -23.39
CA LYS A 251 -2.30 5.69 -23.01
C LYS A 251 -3.57 5.90 -23.82
N SER A 252 -3.50 5.75 -25.13
CA SER A 252 -4.67 5.92 -26.02
C SER A 252 -5.81 4.91 -25.76
N ARG A 253 -5.49 3.70 -25.30
CA ARG A 253 -6.48 2.68 -24.94
C ARG A 253 -7.15 2.94 -23.60
N LEU A 254 -6.44 3.58 -22.67
CA LEU A 254 -6.90 3.87 -21.31
C LEU A 254 -7.50 5.27 -21.19
N ALA A 255 -7.28 6.15 -22.16
CA ALA A 255 -7.89 7.47 -22.20
C ALA A 255 -9.43 7.37 -22.09
N PRO A 256 -10.08 8.30 -21.36
CA PRO A 256 -11.54 8.38 -21.33
C PRO A 256 -12.08 8.45 -22.76
N LYS A 257 -13.03 7.58 -23.09
CA LYS A 257 -13.72 7.69 -24.38
C LYS A 257 -14.43 9.03 -24.42
N LYS A 258 -14.13 9.85 -25.41
CA LYS A 258 -14.90 11.07 -25.66
C LYS A 258 -16.35 10.66 -25.90
N SER A 259 -17.24 11.10 -25.00
CA SER A 259 -18.69 10.99 -25.14
C SER A 259 -19.19 11.81 -26.31
#